data_c9defb0b795436e7511e6d44eac8c7ff
#
_entry.id   c9defb0b795436e7511e6d44eac8c7ff
#
_cell.length_a   1.000
_cell.length_b   1.000
_cell.length_c   1.000
_cell.angle_alpha   90.00
_cell.angle_beta   90.00
_cell.angle_gamma   90.00
#
_symmetry.space_group_name_H-M   'P 1'
#
loop_
_entity.id
_entity.type
_entity.pdbx_description
1 polymer ?
#
loop_
_entity_poly.entity_id
_entity_poly.type
_entity_poly.pdbx_seq_one_letter_code
_entity_poly.pdbx_strand_id
1 'polypeptide(L)'
;MANFVIEFPLRTEIYQEDILNKRFEIGRNIYNALIKVTQKRYKEMIKTKQYRHLVSSLSDDKNSNKILWKQINCIHKECGMSEYAFHRDVKAMQHHFKDNIDAHTAQKIASALWKSYEKFFYGNGKQVHFKKYGEFNSLEGKSNKSGIRIINDMLVWKGLKIPIDIDYDNDYETQAMEHDICYSRIVRKVHKCKYKFYVQIVFNGQPPIKYNQSTGEVRHPSGTGKVGLDIGPSTIAIVSHQDVKLLELADRVHDIEKQKQLLLRKMDRSRRAANIDNYNKDGTIKKSKKWVRSNHYNKALARLNELYNKQARIRKEQHEILANYIISLGDEIYVETMNFAGLAKKGKLETNADGHYKRRKRFGKSIGNRAPAMIIDIINRKLSYYNCSINKINTIKARASQFNHIDGTYIKKSLSQRWAKVGNKDIQRDIYSAFLIMNINNDLSTFNIETCNAEFEHFCKLHDIEIERLKHCYNLKSIGI
;
A
#
# COMPACT_ATOMS: atom_id res chain seq x y z
N MET A 1 -17.91 -4.69 13.29
CA MET A 1 -17.29 -3.76 14.26
C MET A 1 -15.96 -3.29 13.70
N ALA A 2 -15.61 -2.03 13.89
CA ALA A 2 -14.33 -1.49 13.46
C ALA A 2 -13.21 -2.05 14.36
N ASN A 3 -12.01 -2.18 13.83
CA ASN A 3 -10.83 -2.56 14.58
C ASN A 3 -9.74 -1.51 14.33
N PHE A 4 -8.98 -1.22 15.38
CA PHE A 4 -7.81 -0.36 15.23
C PHE A 4 -6.54 -1.06 15.73
N VAL A 5 -5.37 -0.56 15.32
CA VAL A 5 -4.08 -1.19 15.62
C VAL A 5 -3.13 -0.16 16.19
N ILE A 6 -2.53 -0.49 17.33
CA ILE A 6 -1.42 0.26 17.89
C ILE A 6 -0.17 -0.61 17.90
N GLU A 7 0.95 0.00 17.64
CA GLU A 7 2.26 -0.64 17.64
C GLU A 7 3.10 -0.09 18.77
N PHE A 8 3.49 -0.97 19.69
CA PHE A 8 4.35 -0.64 20.82
C PHE A 8 5.74 -1.28 20.64
N PRO A 9 6.82 -0.62 21.07
CA PRO A 9 8.12 -1.26 21.20
C PRO A 9 8.08 -2.38 22.26
N LEU A 10 8.93 -3.39 22.07
CA LEU A 10 9.17 -4.42 23.09
C LEU A 10 10.51 -4.14 23.78
N ARG A 11 10.53 -4.14 25.10
CA ARG A 11 11.76 -4.04 25.93
C ARG A 11 12.43 -5.41 25.99
N THR A 12 13.20 -5.75 24.96
CA THR A 12 13.82 -7.07 24.80
C THR A 12 15.21 -7.14 25.43
N GLU A 13 15.52 -8.28 26.06
CA GLU A 13 16.88 -8.69 26.42
C GLU A 13 17.51 -9.49 25.26
N ILE A 14 18.87 -9.58 25.24
CA ILE A 14 19.61 -10.22 24.14
C ILE A 14 19.15 -11.65 23.88
N TYR A 15 18.98 -12.46 24.95
CA TYR A 15 18.52 -13.85 24.79
C TYR A 15 17.09 -13.95 24.24
N GLN A 16 16.23 -12.97 24.55
CA GLN A 16 14.86 -12.92 24.02
C GLN A 16 14.87 -12.57 22.53
N GLU A 17 15.78 -11.66 22.12
CA GLU A 17 15.98 -11.31 20.70
C GLU A 17 16.44 -12.53 19.89
N ASP A 18 17.35 -13.33 20.44
CA ASP A 18 17.84 -14.57 19.81
C ASP A 18 16.70 -15.60 19.65
N ILE A 19 15.89 -15.80 20.69
CA ILE A 19 14.73 -16.67 20.63
C ILE A 19 13.72 -16.18 19.60
N LEU A 20 13.41 -14.87 19.58
CA LEU A 20 12.51 -14.27 18.61
C LEU A 20 13.04 -14.43 17.18
N ASN A 21 14.31 -14.14 16.94
CA ASN A 21 14.94 -14.30 15.62
C ASN A 21 14.87 -15.77 15.15
N LYS A 22 15.16 -16.73 16.02
CA LYS A 22 15.00 -18.17 15.75
C LYS A 22 13.56 -18.50 15.34
N ARG A 23 12.57 -17.99 16.08
CA ARG A 23 11.14 -18.23 15.78
C ARG A 23 10.70 -17.61 14.48
N PHE A 24 11.19 -16.41 14.12
CA PHE A 24 10.94 -15.81 12.79
C PHE A 24 11.49 -16.69 11.66
N GLU A 25 12.69 -17.25 11.82
CA GLU A 25 13.27 -18.12 10.80
C GLU A 25 12.57 -19.49 10.73
N ILE A 26 12.10 -20.03 11.85
CA ILE A 26 11.23 -21.20 11.86
C ILE A 26 9.91 -20.91 11.12
N GLY A 27 9.27 -19.77 11.40
CA GLY A 27 8.07 -19.34 10.67
C GLY A 27 8.31 -19.24 9.16
N ARG A 28 9.47 -18.69 8.74
CA ARG A 28 9.90 -18.67 7.33
C ARG A 28 10.05 -20.08 6.75
N ASN A 29 10.65 -20.99 7.49
CA ASN A 29 10.85 -22.38 7.06
C ASN A 29 9.52 -23.09 6.89
N ILE A 30 8.59 -22.95 7.83
CA ILE A 30 7.22 -23.48 7.73
C ILE A 30 6.51 -22.90 6.49
N TYR A 31 6.55 -21.59 6.28
CA TYR A 31 5.96 -20.92 5.12
C TYR A 31 6.53 -21.47 3.81
N ASN A 32 7.85 -21.60 3.71
CA ASN A 32 8.52 -22.10 2.52
C ASN A 32 8.29 -23.60 2.28
N ALA A 33 8.22 -24.41 3.32
CA ALA A 33 7.88 -25.83 3.22
C ALA A 33 6.45 -25.99 2.68
N LEU A 34 5.52 -25.20 3.19
CA LEU A 34 4.13 -25.20 2.73
C LEU A 34 4.02 -24.76 1.25
N ILE A 35 4.83 -23.78 0.80
CA ILE A 35 4.90 -23.42 -0.64
C ILE A 35 5.29 -24.63 -1.49
N LYS A 36 6.28 -25.44 -1.07
CA LYS A 36 6.70 -26.62 -1.86
C LYS A 36 5.54 -27.60 -2.05
N VAL A 37 4.80 -27.88 -1.00
CA VAL A 37 3.63 -28.78 -1.04
C VAL A 37 2.54 -28.21 -1.96
N THR A 38 2.19 -26.96 -1.76
CA THR A 38 1.10 -26.30 -2.50
C THR A 38 1.45 -26.06 -3.97
N GLN A 39 2.72 -25.76 -4.29
CA GLN A 39 3.17 -25.65 -5.69
C GLN A 39 3.11 -26.99 -6.44
N LYS A 40 3.39 -28.13 -5.78
CA LYS A 40 3.22 -29.45 -6.38
C LYS A 40 1.75 -29.67 -6.75
N ARG A 41 0.83 -29.48 -5.81
CA ARG A 41 -0.62 -29.58 -6.05
C ARG A 41 -1.10 -28.67 -7.15
N TYR A 42 -0.68 -27.39 -7.13
CA TYR A 42 -1.02 -26.43 -8.17
C TYR A 42 -0.57 -26.91 -9.56
N LYS A 43 0.66 -27.41 -9.69
CA LYS A 43 1.18 -27.93 -10.96
C LYS A 43 0.40 -29.16 -11.45
N GLU A 44 -0.08 -30.00 -10.56
CA GLU A 44 -0.92 -31.17 -10.89
C GLU A 44 -2.32 -30.70 -11.33
N MET A 45 -2.94 -29.79 -10.57
CA MET A 45 -4.25 -29.23 -10.86
C MET A 45 -4.34 -28.58 -12.25
N ILE A 46 -3.36 -27.74 -12.63
CA ILE A 46 -3.38 -27.05 -13.93
C ILE A 46 -3.16 -27.99 -15.14
N LYS A 47 -2.72 -29.24 -14.91
CA LYS A 47 -2.60 -30.25 -15.96
C LYS A 47 -3.92 -30.96 -16.28
N THR A 48 -4.91 -30.87 -15.39
CA THR A 48 -6.21 -31.50 -15.60
C THR A 48 -6.96 -30.87 -16.77
N LYS A 49 -7.59 -31.69 -17.60
CA LYS A 49 -8.37 -31.22 -18.76
C LYS A 49 -9.51 -30.29 -18.31
N GLN A 50 -10.19 -30.66 -17.23
CA GLN A 50 -11.32 -29.91 -16.67
C GLN A 50 -10.89 -28.49 -16.25
N TYR A 51 -9.81 -28.34 -15.49
CA TYR A 51 -9.31 -27.03 -15.08
C TYR A 51 -8.93 -26.14 -16.28
N ARG A 52 -8.21 -26.70 -17.25
CA ARG A 52 -7.82 -25.97 -18.46
C ARG A 52 -9.02 -25.51 -19.28
N HIS A 53 -10.01 -26.39 -19.44
CA HIS A 53 -11.25 -26.04 -20.16
C HIS A 53 -11.98 -24.89 -19.46
N LEU A 54 -12.19 -24.93 -18.15
CA LEU A 54 -12.85 -23.85 -17.41
C LEU A 54 -12.11 -22.53 -17.47
N VAL A 55 -10.77 -22.55 -17.34
CA VAL A 55 -9.95 -21.32 -17.42
C VAL A 55 -9.94 -20.73 -18.84
N SER A 56 -9.93 -21.56 -19.89
CA SER A 56 -10.01 -21.07 -21.28
C SER A 56 -11.38 -20.52 -21.65
N SER A 57 -12.42 -20.92 -20.93
CA SER A 57 -13.81 -20.43 -21.12
C SER A 57 -14.09 -19.10 -20.42
N LEU A 58 -13.13 -18.56 -19.61
CA LEU A 58 -13.30 -17.29 -18.96
C LEU A 58 -13.26 -16.14 -20.01
N SER A 59 -14.31 -15.32 -20.02
CA SER A 59 -14.44 -14.13 -20.87
C SER A 59 -14.03 -12.85 -20.14
N ASP A 60 -13.91 -11.74 -20.86
CA ASP A 60 -13.66 -10.42 -20.27
C ASP A 60 -14.88 -9.89 -19.48
N ASP A 61 -16.07 -10.45 -19.72
CA ASP A 61 -17.28 -10.09 -18.97
C ASP A 61 -17.32 -10.80 -17.62
N LYS A 62 -17.29 -10.01 -16.55
CA LYS A 62 -17.29 -10.51 -15.17
C LYS A 62 -18.57 -11.20 -14.75
N ASN A 63 -19.72 -10.84 -15.33
CA ASN A 63 -21.02 -11.40 -14.94
C ASN A 63 -21.20 -12.81 -15.48
N SER A 64 -20.76 -13.06 -16.72
CA SER A 64 -20.82 -14.40 -17.34
C SER A 64 -19.88 -15.41 -16.68
N ASN A 65 -18.81 -14.93 -16.04
CA ASN A 65 -17.81 -15.78 -15.39
C ASN A 65 -18.20 -16.28 -13.99
N LYS A 66 -19.31 -15.83 -13.41
CA LYS A 66 -19.67 -16.17 -12.02
C LYS A 66 -19.85 -17.67 -11.78
N ILE A 67 -20.46 -18.38 -12.74
CA ILE A 67 -20.66 -19.84 -12.68
C ILE A 67 -19.34 -20.56 -12.88
N LEU A 68 -18.53 -20.14 -13.86
CA LEU A 68 -17.21 -20.73 -14.12
C LEU A 68 -16.29 -20.59 -12.91
N TRP A 69 -16.26 -19.44 -12.25
CA TRP A 69 -15.51 -19.26 -11.01
C TRP A 69 -15.96 -20.16 -9.87
N LYS A 70 -17.28 -20.44 -9.75
CA LYS A 70 -17.77 -21.42 -8.76
C LYS A 70 -17.19 -22.82 -9.04
N GLN A 71 -17.20 -23.26 -10.30
CA GLN A 71 -16.63 -24.55 -10.70
C GLN A 71 -15.14 -24.64 -10.50
N ILE A 72 -14.38 -23.58 -10.88
CA ILE A 72 -12.96 -23.47 -10.62
C ILE A 72 -12.64 -23.57 -9.12
N ASN A 73 -13.42 -22.88 -8.27
CA ASN A 73 -13.27 -22.95 -6.83
C ASN A 73 -13.55 -24.33 -6.23
N CYS A 74 -14.48 -25.10 -6.82
CA CYS A 74 -14.65 -26.52 -6.44
C CYS A 74 -13.38 -27.33 -6.72
N ILE A 75 -12.80 -27.19 -7.92
CA ILE A 75 -11.54 -27.88 -8.27
C ILE A 75 -10.40 -27.43 -7.33
N HIS A 76 -10.32 -26.13 -7.00
CA HIS A 76 -9.34 -25.66 -6.03
C HIS A 76 -9.49 -26.37 -4.68
N LYS A 77 -10.72 -26.54 -4.16
CA LYS A 77 -10.97 -27.26 -2.90
C LYS A 77 -10.64 -28.74 -2.99
N GLU A 78 -11.06 -29.42 -4.05
CA GLU A 78 -10.80 -30.84 -4.31
C GLU A 78 -9.30 -31.14 -4.40
N CYS A 79 -8.55 -30.27 -5.08
CA CYS A 79 -7.10 -30.35 -5.18
C CYS A 79 -6.36 -29.90 -3.91
N GLY A 80 -7.06 -29.56 -2.82
CA GLY A 80 -6.45 -29.10 -1.57
C GLY A 80 -5.81 -27.71 -1.68
N MET A 81 -6.28 -26.87 -2.61
CA MET A 81 -5.89 -25.47 -2.77
C MET A 81 -6.93 -24.57 -2.08
N SER A 82 -7.03 -24.69 -0.75
CA SER A 82 -7.91 -23.89 0.09
C SER A 82 -7.25 -23.56 1.43
N GLU A 83 -7.72 -22.54 2.13
CA GLU A 83 -7.17 -22.13 3.44
C GLU A 83 -7.21 -23.30 4.45
N TYR A 84 -8.34 -24.02 4.51
CA TYR A 84 -8.48 -25.18 5.41
C TYR A 84 -7.51 -26.31 5.08
N ALA A 85 -7.26 -26.59 3.81
CA ALA A 85 -6.26 -27.58 3.41
C ALA A 85 -4.86 -27.14 3.85
N PHE A 86 -4.51 -25.86 3.73
CA PHE A 86 -3.24 -25.32 4.18
C PHE A 86 -3.10 -25.40 5.72
N HIS A 87 -4.18 -25.17 6.47
CA HIS A 87 -4.18 -25.37 7.93
C HIS A 87 -3.94 -26.82 8.32
N ARG A 88 -4.47 -27.78 7.55
CA ARG A 88 -4.21 -29.23 7.77
C ARG A 88 -2.76 -29.57 7.47
N ASP A 89 -2.22 -29.07 6.35
CA ASP A 89 -0.85 -29.37 5.93
C ASP A 89 0.20 -28.82 6.89
N VAL A 90 -0.04 -27.64 7.45
CA VAL A 90 0.91 -27.00 8.39
C VAL A 90 1.00 -27.72 9.73
N LYS A 91 0.03 -28.59 10.07
CA LYS A 91 -0.01 -29.30 11.37
C LYS A 91 1.24 -30.15 11.60
N ALA A 92 1.65 -30.95 10.60
CA ALA A 92 2.85 -31.79 10.69
C ALA A 92 4.14 -30.94 10.84
N MET A 93 4.23 -29.85 10.08
CA MET A 93 5.35 -28.92 10.16
C MET A 93 5.43 -28.22 11.51
N GLN A 94 4.29 -27.80 12.07
CA GLN A 94 4.21 -27.20 13.39
C GLN A 94 4.58 -28.20 14.48
N HIS A 95 4.15 -29.46 14.38
CA HIS A 95 4.48 -30.50 15.36
C HIS A 95 6.00 -30.67 15.53
N HIS A 96 6.75 -30.62 14.42
CA HIS A 96 8.21 -30.64 14.44
C HIS A 96 8.82 -29.44 15.21
N PHE A 97 8.16 -28.28 15.18
CA PHE A 97 8.60 -27.06 15.87
C PHE A 97 7.72 -26.66 17.05
N LYS A 98 7.03 -27.61 17.67
CA LYS A 98 6.02 -27.36 18.71
C LYS A 98 6.51 -26.52 19.90
N ASP A 99 7.80 -26.62 20.24
CA ASP A 99 8.39 -25.90 21.36
C ASP A 99 8.63 -24.41 21.06
N ASN A 100 8.72 -24.04 19.76
CA ASN A 100 8.97 -22.68 19.30
C ASN A 100 7.72 -21.97 18.78
N ILE A 101 6.89 -22.68 18.01
CA ILE A 101 5.70 -22.15 17.32
C ILE A 101 4.46 -22.91 17.78
N ASP A 102 3.46 -22.21 18.28
CA ASP A 102 2.17 -22.82 18.62
C ASP A 102 1.28 -23.06 17.39
N ALA A 103 0.25 -23.90 17.57
CA ALA A 103 -0.62 -24.30 16.49
C ALA A 103 -1.39 -23.11 15.85
N HIS A 104 -1.80 -22.13 16.64
CA HIS A 104 -2.55 -20.97 16.15
C HIS A 104 -1.66 -20.05 15.32
N THR A 105 -0.41 -19.80 15.75
CA THR A 105 0.57 -19.05 14.96
C THR A 105 0.89 -19.77 13.64
N ALA A 106 1.03 -21.11 13.65
CA ALA A 106 1.24 -21.88 12.44
C ALA A 106 0.04 -21.80 11.46
N GLN A 107 -1.20 -21.84 11.95
CA GLN A 107 -2.39 -21.61 11.15
C GLN A 107 -2.36 -20.22 10.50
N LYS A 108 -1.94 -19.18 11.23
CA LYS A 108 -1.82 -17.82 10.68
C LYS A 108 -0.73 -17.72 9.60
N ILE A 109 0.37 -18.48 9.73
CA ILE A 109 1.38 -18.61 8.66
C ILE A 109 0.75 -19.23 7.40
N ALA A 110 -0.08 -20.26 7.57
CA ALA A 110 -0.80 -20.89 6.46
C ALA A 110 -1.83 -19.96 5.82
N SER A 111 -2.59 -19.21 6.63
CA SER A 111 -3.52 -18.17 6.13
C SER A 111 -2.78 -17.06 5.37
N ALA A 112 -1.60 -16.65 5.80
CA ALA A 112 -0.79 -15.66 5.07
C ALA A 112 -0.32 -16.18 3.70
N LEU A 113 -0.01 -17.48 3.60
CA LEU A 113 0.27 -18.12 2.32
C LEU A 113 -0.98 -18.20 1.45
N TRP A 114 -2.14 -18.59 2.04
CA TRP A 114 -3.41 -18.63 1.31
C TRP A 114 -3.75 -17.28 0.70
N LYS A 115 -3.67 -16.18 1.44
CA LYS A 115 -3.85 -14.81 0.91
C LYS A 115 -2.94 -14.49 -0.28
N SER A 116 -1.73 -15.08 -0.33
CA SER A 116 -0.82 -14.94 -1.48
C SER A 116 -1.32 -15.72 -2.69
N TYR A 117 -1.91 -16.90 -2.49
CA TYR A 117 -2.55 -17.68 -3.55
C TYR A 117 -3.85 -17.04 -4.03
N GLU A 118 -4.68 -16.48 -3.16
CA GLU A 118 -5.87 -15.73 -3.56
C GLU A 118 -5.54 -14.58 -4.52
N LYS A 119 -4.50 -13.80 -4.19
CA LYS A 119 -4.01 -12.74 -5.07
C LYS A 119 -3.50 -13.27 -6.41
N PHE A 120 -2.92 -14.45 -6.42
CA PHE A 120 -2.44 -15.11 -7.63
C PHE A 120 -3.60 -15.66 -8.47
N PHE A 121 -4.57 -16.32 -7.88
CA PHE A 121 -5.73 -16.92 -8.59
C PHE A 121 -6.67 -15.89 -9.17
N TYR A 122 -6.94 -14.82 -8.43
CA TYR A 122 -7.91 -13.78 -8.83
C TYR A 122 -7.27 -12.55 -9.50
N GLY A 123 -6.08 -12.70 -10.05
CA GLY A 123 -5.51 -11.76 -11.03
C GLY A 123 -4.68 -10.59 -10.50
N ASN A 124 -4.52 -10.45 -9.18
CA ASN A 124 -3.73 -9.36 -8.58
C ASN A 124 -2.25 -9.73 -8.35
N GLY A 125 -1.89 -10.99 -8.46
CA GLY A 125 -0.53 -11.53 -8.28
C GLY A 125 -0.06 -12.32 -9.50
N LYS A 126 1.25 -12.30 -9.77
CA LYS A 126 1.84 -13.07 -10.86
C LYS A 126 2.38 -14.43 -10.42
N GLN A 127 2.81 -14.53 -9.18
CA GLN A 127 3.49 -15.69 -8.63
C GLN A 127 3.53 -15.64 -7.11
N VAL A 128 3.47 -16.80 -6.46
CA VAL A 128 3.75 -16.95 -5.03
C VAL A 128 5.26 -17.21 -4.86
N HIS A 129 5.90 -16.39 -4.00
CA HIS A 129 7.34 -16.38 -3.83
C HIS A 129 7.78 -17.00 -2.50
N PHE A 130 8.89 -17.76 -2.53
CA PHE A 130 9.61 -18.15 -1.33
C PHE A 130 10.16 -16.93 -0.59
N LYS A 131 10.16 -16.98 0.73
CA LYS A 131 10.77 -15.96 1.59
C LYS A 131 12.25 -16.27 1.81
N LYS A 132 13.13 -15.31 1.54
CA LYS A 132 14.56 -15.40 1.85
C LYS A 132 14.80 -15.23 3.35
N TYR A 133 16.02 -15.56 3.78
CA TYR A 133 16.45 -15.27 5.15
C TYR A 133 16.25 -13.80 5.49
N GLY A 134 15.68 -13.51 6.66
CA GLY A 134 15.37 -12.16 7.09
C GLY A 134 14.15 -11.47 6.43
N GLU A 135 13.44 -12.15 5.50
CA GLU A 135 12.25 -11.56 4.85
C GLU A 135 10.92 -11.91 5.52
N PHE A 136 10.93 -12.75 6.53
CA PHE A 136 9.74 -13.12 7.29
C PHE A 136 9.73 -12.36 8.61
N ASN A 137 9.03 -11.22 8.65
CA ASN A 137 9.18 -10.22 9.72
C ASN A 137 7.90 -10.00 10.55
N SER A 138 6.92 -10.89 10.46
CA SER A 138 5.69 -10.82 11.25
C SER A 138 5.22 -12.22 11.63
N LEU A 139 4.92 -12.42 12.92
CA LEU A 139 4.27 -13.60 13.47
C LEU A 139 2.98 -13.17 14.15
N GLU A 140 1.84 -13.72 13.73
CA GLU A 140 0.51 -13.31 14.14
C GLU A 140 -0.15 -14.38 15.03
N GLY A 141 -0.72 -13.97 16.14
CA GLY A 141 -1.62 -14.76 16.97
C GLY A 141 -3.03 -14.82 16.39
N LYS A 142 -3.82 -15.81 16.79
CA LYS A 142 -5.21 -15.95 16.34
C LYS A 142 -6.19 -15.15 17.22
N SER A 143 -5.94 -15.11 18.51
CA SER A 143 -6.72 -14.39 19.52
C SER A 143 -5.83 -14.08 20.72
N ASN A 144 -6.30 -13.23 21.64
CA ASN A 144 -5.58 -13.00 22.91
C ASN A 144 -5.78 -14.11 23.95
N LYS A 145 -6.58 -15.15 23.64
CA LYS A 145 -6.84 -16.28 24.55
C LYS A 145 -5.75 -17.37 24.53
N SER A 146 -4.99 -17.47 23.42
CA SER A 146 -4.00 -18.53 23.21
C SER A 146 -2.87 -18.12 22.27
N GLY A 147 -1.71 -18.77 22.38
CA GLY A 147 -0.53 -18.48 21.59
C GLY A 147 0.14 -17.17 22.01
N ILE A 148 0.23 -16.21 21.10
CA ILE A 148 0.75 -14.85 21.37
C ILE A 148 -0.34 -14.07 22.11
N ARG A 149 -0.09 -13.70 23.37
CA ARG A 149 -1.04 -13.03 24.26
C ARG A 149 -0.41 -11.81 24.92
N ILE A 150 -1.26 -10.85 25.25
CA ILE A 150 -0.91 -9.71 26.09
C ILE A 150 -1.59 -9.92 27.44
N ILE A 151 -0.80 -9.93 28.51
CA ILE A 151 -1.25 -10.14 29.89
C ILE A 151 -0.44 -9.20 30.78
N ASN A 152 -1.10 -8.30 31.49
CA ASN A 152 -0.47 -7.34 32.40
C ASN A 152 0.73 -6.63 31.75
N ASP A 153 0.49 -6.02 30.60
CA ASP A 153 1.46 -5.26 29.80
C ASP A 153 2.72 -6.03 29.37
N MET A 154 2.60 -7.35 29.42
CA MET A 154 3.64 -8.27 28.97
C MET A 154 3.17 -9.01 27.72
N LEU A 155 4.03 -9.10 26.74
CA LEU A 155 3.87 -10.07 25.66
C LEU A 155 4.26 -11.46 26.20
N VAL A 156 3.29 -12.36 26.22
CA VAL A 156 3.48 -13.75 26.69
C VAL A 156 3.36 -14.71 25.52
N TRP A 157 4.41 -15.48 25.25
CA TRP A 157 4.41 -16.45 24.16
C TRP A 157 5.43 -17.58 24.35
N LYS A 158 4.97 -18.82 24.55
CA LYS A 158 5.86 -20.00 24.59
C LYS A 158 7.10 -19.80 25.47
N GLY A 159 6.90 -19.53 26.74
CA GLY A 159 7.97 -19.31 27.72
C GLY A 159 8.61 -17.92 27.70
N LEU A 160 8.37 -17.11 26.67
CA LEU A 160 8.78 -15.71 26.68
C LEU A 160 7.77 -14.84 27.43
N LYS A 161 8.31 -13.93 28.24
CA LYS A 161 7.58 -12.81 28.88
C LYS A 161 8.40 -11.55 28.61
N ILE A 162 7.88 -10.65 27.79
CA ILE A 162 8.61 -9.46 27.33
C ILE A 162 7.78 -8.23 27.67
N PRO A 163 8.31 -7.25 28.43
CA PRO A 163 7.60 -6.02 28.74
C PRO A 163 7.31 -5.22 27.47
N ILE A 164 6.09 -4.67 27.40
CA ILE A 164 5.68 -3.74 26.35
C ILE A 164 6.02 -2.33 26.83
N ASP A 165 6.60 -1.53 25.95
CA ASP A 165 6.94 -0.14 26.23
C ASP A 165 5.72 0.75 25.95
N ILE A 166 4.82 0.83 26.96
CA ILE A 166 3.60 1.65 26.94
C ILE A 166 3.90 2.96 27.67
N ASP A 167 3.53 4.06 27.05
CA ASP A 167 3.63 5.39 27.66
C ASP A 167 2.29 5.71 28.36
N TYR A 168 2.29 5.55 29.69
CA TYR A 168 1.11 5.80 30.53
C TYR A 168 0.82 7.29 30.75
N ASP A 169 1.79 8.17 30.44
CA ASP A 169 1.55 9.63 30.42
C ASP A 169 0.85 10.05 29.12
N ASN A 170 0.69 9.14 28.16
CA ASN A 170 -0.02 9.35 26.92
C ASN A 170 -1.46 8.80 27.01
N ASP A 171 -2.42 9.67 27.24
CA ASP A 171 -3.86 9.33 27.35
C ASP A 171 -4.36 8.44 26.21
N TYR A 172 -3.85 8.64 24.99
CA TYR A 172 -4.24 7.82 23.84
C TYR A 172 -3.83 6.37 23.97
N GLU A 173 -2.62 6.09 24.50
CA GLU A 173 -2.13 4.73 24.71
C GLU A 173 -2.85 4.08 25.89
N THR A 174 -3.05 4.83 26.98
CA THR A 174 -3.75 4.36 28.16
C THR A 174 -5.19 3.99 27.86
N GLN A 175 -5.96 4.88 27.24
CA GLN A 175 -7.34 4.61 26.82
C GLN A 175 -7.43 3.46 25.80
N ALA A 176 -6.45 3.32 24.92
CA ALA A 176 -6.44 2.22 23.97
C ALA A 176 -6.26 0.86 24.64
N MET A 177 -5.47 0.79 25.74
CA MET A 177 -5.26 -0.45 26.48
C MET A 177 -6.50 -0.90 27.28
N GLU A 178 -7.49 -0.03 27.47
CA GLU A 178 -8.79 -0.37 28.06
C GLU A 178 -9.72 -1.13 27.10
N HIS A 179 -9.42 -1.11 25.80
CA HIS A 179 -10.21 -1.84 24.79
C HIS A 179 -9.90 -3.34 24.77
N ASP A 180 -10.90 -4.13 24.38
CA ASP A 180 -10.75 -5.56 24.18
C ASP A 180 -9.71 -5.88 23.09
N ILE A 181 -8.75 -6.73 23.42
CA ILE A 181 -7.72 -7.19 22.49
C ILE A 181 -8.25 -8.35 21.67
N CYS A 182 -8.40 -8.13 20.35
CA CYS A 182 -8.77 -9.18 19.41
C CYS A 182 -7.65 -10.22 19.25
N TYR A 183 -6.48 -9.74 18.88
CA TYR A 183 -5.25 -10.52 18.74
C TYR A 183 -4.03 -9.59 18.65
N SER A 184 -2.85 -10.16 18.74
CA SER A 184 -1.60 -9.42 18.59
C SER A 184 -0.66 -10.11 17.61
N ARG A 185 0.28 -9.34 17.09
CA ARG A 185 1.36 -9.85 16.24
C ARG A 185 2.71 -9.26 16.65
N ILE A 186 3.73 -10.08 16.61
CA ILE A 186 5.11 -9.64 16.82
C ILE A 186 5.69 -9.26 15.48
N VAL A 187 6.29 -8.07 15.40
CA VAL A 187 6.93 -7.55 14.20
C VAL A 187 8.38 -7.22 14.49
N ARG A 188 9.29 -7.67 13.63
CA ARG A 188 10.68 -7.20 13.68
C ARG A 188 10.96 -6.22 12.55
N LYS A 189 11.68 -5.15 12.87
CA LYS A 189 12.07 -4.11 11.91
C LYS A 189 13.58 -3.91 11.96
N VAL A 190 14.18 -3.70 10.78
CA VAL A 190 15.59 -3.35 10.70
C VAL A 190 15.75 -1.85 11.01
N HIS A 191 16.55 -1.55 12.03
CA HIS A 191 16.96 -0.20 12.39
C HIS A 191 18.48 -0.16 12.57
N LYS A 192 19.18 0.70 11.82
CA LYS A 192 20.66 0.79 11.85
C LYS A 192 21.35 -0.58 11.79
N CYS A 193 20.91 -1.42 10.84
CA CYS A 193 21.42 -2.79 10.62
C CYS A 193 21.16 -3.80 11.76
N LYS A 194 20.42 -3.45 12.81
CA LYS A 194 19.97 -4.34 13.88
C LYS A 194 18.45 -4.56 13.81
N TYR A 195 17.97 -5.69 14.30
CA TYR A 195 16.55 -5.90 14.47
C TYR A 195 16.07 -5.20 15.74
N LYS A 196 14.91 -4.55 15.66
CA LYS A 196 14.10 -4.12 16.80
C LYS A 196 12.74 -4.80 16.72
N PHE A 197 12.21 -5.13 17.87
CA PHE A 197 10.96 -5.89 18.00
C PHE A 197 9.85 -4.99 18.50
N TYR A 198 8.68 -5.20 17.94
CA TYR A 198 7.46 -4.46 18.25
C TYR A 198 6.31 -5.44 18.39
N VAL A 199 5.34 -5.09 19.20
CA VAL A 199 4.03 -5.74 19.19
C VAL A 199 3.01 -4.82 18.54
N GLN A 200 2.25 -5.33 17.58
CA GLN A 200 1.06 -4.69 17.07
C GLN A 200 -0.14 -5.35 17.74
N ILE A 201 -0.86 -4.60 18.55
CA ILE A 201 -2.07 -5.03 19.23
C ILE A 201 -3.26 -4.56 18.40
N VAL A 202 -4.15 -5.48 18.07
CA VAL A 202 -5.40 -5.21 17.35
C VAL A 202 -6.52 -5.18 18.38
N PHE A 203 -7.11 -4.00 18.54
CA PHE A 203 -8.20 -3.74 19.47
C PHE A 203 -9.54 -3.76 18.75
N ASN A 204 -10.59 -4.13 19.49
CA ASN A 204 -11.96 -4.04 19.03
C ASN A 204 -12.51 -2.63 19.30
N GLY A 205 -13.21 -2.06 18.37
CA GLY A 205 -13.82 -0.73 18.51
C GLY A 205 -13.13 0.35 17.69
N GLN A 206 -13.41 1.60 18.04
CA GLN A 206 -12.82 2.79 17.44
C GLN A 206 -11.60 3.25 18.24
N PRO A 207 -10.56 3.82 17.60
CA PRO A 207 -9.41 4.34 18.35
C PRO A 207 -9.83 5.53 19.22
N PRO A 208 -9.19 5.71 20.40
CA PRO A 208 -9.39 6.88 21.24
C PRO A 208 -9.13 8.19 20.47
N ILE A 209 -9.77 9.26 20.88
CA ILE A 209 -9.56 10.60 20.33
C ILE A 209 -8.22 11.14 20.84
N LYS A 210 -7.45 11.74 19.94
CA LYS A 210 -6.19 12.40 20.31
C LYS A 210 -6.45 13.87 20.59
N TYR A 211 -6.05 14.30 21.77
CA TYR A 211 -6.12 15.72 22.18
C TYR A 211 -4.73 16.37 22.07
N ASN A 212 -4.74 17.67 21.86
CA ASN A 212 -3.55 18.50 21.99
C ASN A 212 -3.33 18.78 23.48
N GLN A 213 -2.20 18.33 24.03
CA GLN A 213 -1.90 18.48 25.46
C GLN A 213 -1.85 19.94 25.93
N SER A 214 -1.51 20.89 25.04
CA SER A 214 -1.40 22.30 25.40
C SER A 214 -2.74 23.07 25.33
N THR A 215 -3.66 22.67 24.43
CA THR A 215 -4.93 23.40 24.21
C THR A 215 -6.16 22.63 24.67
N GLY A 216 -6.05 21.31 24.92
CA GLY A 216 -7.19 20.44 25.20
C GLY A 216 -8.12 20.17 24.02
N GLU A 217 -7.82 20.72 22.85
CA GLU A 217 -8.63 20.55 21.65
C GLU A 217 -8.35 19.21 20.96
N VAL A 218 -9.32 18.72 20.18
CA VAL A 218 -9.14 17.54 19.35
C VAL A 218 -8.03 17.78 18.34
N ARG A 219 -6.98 16.98 18.38
CA ARG A 219 -5.79 17.17 17.54
C ARG A 219 -6.07 17.03 16.04
N HIS A 220 -7.04 16.20 15.67
CA HIS A 220 -7.41 15.92 14.27
C HIS A 220 -8.94 15.89 14.18
N PRO A 221 -9.61 17.05 14.17
CA PRO A 221 -11.07 17.10 14.04
C PRO A 221 -11.49 16.61 12.65
N SER A 222 -12.69 16.05 12.56
CA SER A 222 -13.36 15.81 11.28
C SER A 222 -14.14 17.06 10.91
N GLY A 223 -13.97 17.53 9.67
CA GLY A 223 -14.83 18.55 9.09
C GLY A 223 -16.17 17.98 8.63
N THR A 224 -17.04 18.84 8.15
CA THR A 224 -18.32 18.49 7.53
C THR A 224 -18.37 19.06 6.12
N GLY A 225 -18.95 18.31 5.18
CA GLY A 225 -19.15 18.74 3.79
C GLY A 225 -18.36 17.93 2.78
N LYS A 226 -18.43 18.37 1.52
CA LYS A 226 -17.90 17.65 0.37
C LYS A 226 -16.44 18.02 0.09
N VAL A 227 -15.63 17.00 -0.25
CA VAL A 227 -14.24 17.17 -0.69
C VAL A 227 -14.03 16.37 -1.98
N GLY A 228 -13.57 17.01 -3.03
CA GLY A 228 -13.20 16.39 -4.30
C GLY A 228 -11.69 16.17 -4.39
N LEU A 229 -11.29 14.97 -4.81
CA LEU A 229 -9.88 14.58 -4.96
C LEU A 229 -9.58 14.12 -6.37
N ASP A 230 -8.64 14.76 -7.05
CA ASP A 230 -7.99 14.24 -8.26
C ASP A 230 -6.57 13.77 -7.92
N ILE A 231 -6.33 12.45 -7.98
CA ILE A 231 -5.08 11.82 -7.54
C ILE A 231 -4.30 11.30 -8.74
N GLY A 232 -3.23 12.00 -9.09
CA GLY A 232 -2.30 11.58 -10.13
C GLY A 232 -1.20 10.62 -9.64
N PRO A 233 -0.26 10.23 -10.52
CA PRO A 233 0.89 9.39 -10.16
C PRO A 233 1.89 10.05 -9.19
N SER A 234 1.87 11.37 -9.09
CA SER A 234 2.81 12.16 -8.28
C SER A 234 2.17 13.32 -7.52
N THR A 235 0.99 13.75 -7.89
CA THR A 235 0.30 14.93 -7.37
C THR A 235 -1.09 14.56 -6.90
N ILE A 236 -1.67 15.41 -6.05
CA ILE A 236 -3.06 15.38 -5.63
C ILE A 236 -3.62 16.80 -5.66
N ALA A 237 -4.74 16.97 -6.32
CA ALA A 237 -5.57 18.17 -6.21
C ALA A 237 -6.70 17.90 -5.21
N ILE A 238 -6.94 18.82 -4.32
CA ILE A 238 -7.92 18.78 -3.23
C ILE A 238 -8.78 20.03 -3.34
N VAL A 239 -10.07 19.87 -3.41
CA VAL A 239 -11.03 20.98 -3.44
C VAL A 239 -12.12 20.73 -2.43
N SER A 240 -12.36 21.72 -1.58
CA SER A 240 -13.47 21.79 -0.64
C SER A 240 -14.06 23.19 -0.69
N HIS A 241 -15.17 23.42 0.01
CA HIS A 241 -15.71 24.76 0.16
C HIS A 241 -14.76 25.71 0.95
N GLN A 242 -13.89 25.15 1.80
CA GLN A 242 -13.01 25.93 2.67
C GLN A 242 -11.63 26.21 2.07
N ASP A 243 -11.09 25.28 1.28
CA ASP A 243 -9.71 25.37 0.79
C ASP A 243 -9.51 24.61 -0.53
N VAL A 244 -8.53 25.07 -1.31
CA VAL A 244 -8.07 24.45 -2.55
C VAL A 244 -6.57 24.24 -2.49
N LYS A 245 -6.10 23.03 -2.74
CA LYS A 245 -4.67 22.67 -2.73
C LYS A 245 -4.29 21.80 -3.91
N LEU A 246 -3.10 22.05 -4.44
CA LEU A 246 -2.42 21.17 -5.39
C LEU A 246 -1.04 20.80 -4.83
N LEU A 247 -0.87 19.56 -4.43
CA LEU A 247 0.29 19.11 -3.67
C LEU A 247 1.04 17.98 -4.40
N GLU A 248 2.33 17.90 -4.18
CA GLU A 248 3.11 16.73 -4.56
C GLU A 248 2.98 15.66 -3.46
N LEU A 249 2.65 14.43 -3.86
CA LEU A 249 2.55 13.29 -2.94
C LEU A 249 3.94 12.89 -2.44
N ALA A 250 4.11 12.82 -1.13
CA ALA A 250 5.34 12.33 -0.49
C ALA A 250 6.61 13.02 -1.02
N ASP A 251 6.64 14.34 -1.03
CA ASP A 251 7.71 15.19 -1.56
C ASP A 251 9.06 14.94 -0.88
N ARG A 252 9.10 14.65 0.44
CA ARG A 252 10.31 14.38 1.21
C ARG A 252 11.09 13.13 0.79
N VAL A 253 10.55 12.32 -0.14
CA VAL A 253 11.27 11.13 -0.64
C VAL A 253 12.29 11.43 -1.73
N HIS A 254 12.35 12.66 -2.27
CA HIS A 254 13.26 13.03 -3.36
C HIS A 254 14.75 12.80 -3.03
N ASP A 255 15.22 13.29 -1.89
CA ASP A 255 16.62 13.16 -1.50
C ASP A 255 17.03 11.71 -1.23
N ILE A 256 16.10 10.91 -0.68
CA ILE A 256 16.29 9.48 -0.48
C ILE A 256 16.47 8.77 -1.84
N GLU A 257 15.75 9.20 -2.87
CA GLU A 257 15.87 8.62 -4.19
C GLU A 257 17.23 8.84 -4.82
N LYS A 258 17.79 10.05 -4.71
CA LYS A 258 19.16 10.34 -5.17
C LYS A 258 20.18 9.44 -4.47
N GLN A 259 20.09 9.30 -3.14
CA GLN A 259 20.98 8.44 -2.36
C GLN A 259 20.86 6.96 -2.77
N LYS A 260 19.64 6.45 -3.00
CA LYS A 260 19.42 5.08 -3.50
C LYS A 260 20.08 4.85 -4.86
N GLN A 261 19.98 5.81 -5.78
CA GLN A 261 20.61 5.68 -7.09
C GLN A 261 22.14 5.58 -7.00
N LEU A 262 22.77 6.37 -6.12
CA LEU A 262 24.20 6.29 -5.87
C LEU A 262 24.61 4.93 -5.32
N LEU A 263 23.87 4.39 -4.35
CA LEU A 263 24.12 3.05 -3.81
C LEU A 263 23.94 1.95 -4.84
N LEU A 264 22.90 2.02 -5.66
CA LEU A 264 22.67 1.05 -6.75
C LEU A 264 23.83 1.05 -7.76
N ARG A 265 24.35 2.21 -8.14
CA ARG A 265 25.54 2.32 -9.00
C ARG A 265 26.78 1.74 -8.33
N LYS A 266 26.98 2.00 -7.02
CA LYS A 266 28.08 1.43 -6.23
C LYS A 266 27.98 -0.10 -6.17
N MET A 267 26.78 -0.63 -5.93
CA MET A 267 26.53 -2.07 -5.91
C MET A 267 26.77 -2.72 -7.27
N ASP A 268 26.36 -2.08 -8.38
CA ASP A 268 26.59 -2.61 -9.72
C ASP A 268 28.08 -2.69 -10.03
N ARG A 269 28.85 -1.64 -9.74
CA ARG A 269 30.32 -1.66 -9.88
C ARG A 269 30.97 -2.76 -9.05
N SER A 270 30.60 -2.87 -7.77
CA SER A 270 31.12 -3.91 -6.88
C SER A 270 30.76 -5.32 -7.33
N ARG A 271 29.54 -5.51 -7.86
CA ARG A 271 29.09 -6.78 -8.42
C ARG A 271 29.90 -7.17 -9.66
N ARG A 272 30.15 -6.21 -10.57
CA ARG A 272 30.95 -6.44 -11.79
C ARG A 272 32.37 -6.81 -11.45
N ALA A 273 33.01 -6.07 -10.55
CA ALA A 273 34.38 -6.31 -10.13
C ALA A 273 34.58 -7.69 -9.47
N ALA A 274 33.60 -8.14 -8.64
CA ALA A 274 33.69 -9.44 -7.96
C ALA A 274 33.28 -10.64 -8.83
N ASN A 275 32.78 -10.43 -10.07
CA ASN A 275 32.24 -11.49 -10.91
C ASN A 275 32.51 -11.21 -12.40
N ILE A 276 33.76 -10.93 -12.75
CA ILE A 276 34.16 -10.59 -14.14
C ILE A 276 33.74 -11.68 -15.12
N ASP A 277 33.95 -12.95 -14.74
CA ASP A 277 33.64 -14.10 -15.57
C ASP A 277 32.14 -14.31 -15.86
N ASN A 278 31.26 -13.64 -15.12
CA ASN A 278 29.83 -13.74 -15.32
C ASN A 278 29.29 -12.81 -16.41
N TYR A 279 30.15 -12.01 -17.04
CA TYR A 279 29.77 -11.08 -18.10
C TYR A 279 30.37 -11.48 -19.46
N ASN A 280 29.63 -11.21 -20.51
CA ASN A 280 30.11 -11.29 -21.90
C ASN A 280 30.92 -10.02 -22.24
N LYS A 281 31.64 -10.04 -23.38
CA LYS A 281 32.43 -8.89 -23.88
C LYS A 281 31.56 -7.63 -24.09
N ASP A 282 30.29 -7.81 -24.47
CA ASP A 282 29.29 -6.75 -24.64
C ASP A 282 28.71 -6.24 -23.29
N GLY A 283 29.16 -6.77 -22.16
CA GLY A 283 28.67 -6.39 -20.82
C GLY A 283 27.35 -7.03 -20.42
N THR A 284 26.76 -7.92 -21.24
CA THR A 284 25.57 -8.69 -20.89
C THR A 284 25.91 -9.83 -19.93
N ILE A 285 24.92 -10.27 -19.15
CA ILE A 285 25.10 -11.33 -18.14
C ILE A 285 25.00 -12.69 -18.80
N LYS A 286 25.99 -13.56 -18.59
CA LYS A 286 25.95 -14.97 -19.00
C LYS A 286 24.86 -15.71 -18.25
N LYS A 287 24.16 -16.66 -18.90
CA LYS A 287 23.15 -17.50 -18.29
C LYS A 287 23.73 -18.41 -17.19
N SER A 288 22.94 -18.66 -16.15
CA SER A 288 23.20 -19.68 -15.10
C SER A 288 24.57 -19.57 -14.40
N LYS A 289 24.88 -18.42 -13.79
CA LYS A 289 26.12 -18.22 -13.04
C LYS A 289 25.88 -18.03 -11.53
N LYS A 290 26.86 -18.51 -10.74
CA LYS A 290 26.90 -18.26 -9.30
C LYS A 290 27.46 -16.84 -9.06
N TRP A 291 26.78 -16.06 -8.22
CA TRP A 291 27.17 -14.70 -7.89
C TRP A 291 27.88 -14.65 -6.54
N VAL A 292 29.07 -14.06 -6.52
CA VAL A 292 29.81 -13.75 -5.31
C VAL A 292 29.52 -12.31 -4.91
N ARG A 293 29.21 -12.10 -3.62
CA ARG A 293 28.97 -10.77 -3.05
C ARG A 293 30.15 -10.37 -2.17
N SER A 294 30.85 -9.32 -2.56
CA SER A 294 31.90 -8.75 -1.73
C SER A 294 31.34 -8.09 -0.46
N ASN A 295 32.20 -7.89 0.55
CA ASN A 295 31.81 -7.15 1.77
C ASN A 295 31.33 -5.73 1.46
N HIS A 296 31.93 -5.05 0.47
CA HIS A 296 31.49 -3.74 0.00
C HIS A 296 30.07 -3.77 -0.58
N TYR A 297 29.76 -4.81 -1.37
CA TYR A 297 28.38 -5.02 -1.87
C TYR A 297 27.38 -5.22 -0.73
N ASN A 298 27.71 -6.07 0.25
CA ASN A 298 26.81 -6.37 1.37
C ASN A 298 26.59 -5.12 2.26
N LYS A 299 27.62 -4.33 2.54
CA LYS A 299 27.48 -3.04 3.26
C LYS A 299 26.59 -2.05 2.50
N ALA A 300 26.76 -1.93 1.17
CA ALA A 300 25.93 -1.06 0.35
C ALA A 300 24.48 -1.55 0.28
N LEU A 301 24.24 -2.88 0.22
CA LEU A 301 22.92 -3.49 0.25
C LEU A 301 22.19 -3.23 1.58
N ALA A 302 22.89 -3.37 2.71
CA ALA A 302 22.32 -3.08 4.03
C ALA A 302 21.87 -1.61 4.11
N ARG A 303 22.71 -0.67 3.66
CA ARG A 303 22.37 0.75 3.63
C ARG A 303 21.23 1.07 2.65
N LEU A 304 21.17 0.39 1.50
CA LEU A 304 20.07 0.53 0.56
C LEU A 304 18.72 0.06 1.18
N ASN A 305 18.73 -1.06 1.90
CA ASN A 305 17.54 -1.55 2.61
C ASN A 305 17.08 -0.56 3.69
N GLU A 306 18.02 0.05 4.42
CA GLU A 306 17.72 1.09 5.40
C GLU A 306 17.04 2.31 4.73
N LEU A 307 17.54 2.76 3.57
CA LEU A 307 16.92 3.84 2.81
C LEU A 307 15.51 3.48 2.30
N TYR A 308 15.26 2.25 1.89
CA TYR A 308 13.92 1.81 1.54
C TYR A 308 12.97 1.84 2.73
N ASN A 309 13.43 1.40 3.91
CA ASN A 309 12.63 1.45 5.14
C ASN A 309 12.36 2.91 5.57
N LYS A 310 13.37 3.78 5.48
CA LYS A 310 13.23 5.23 5.75
C LYS A 310 12.21 5.86 4.81
N GLN A 311 12.31 5.56 3.51
CA GLN A 311 11.36 6.05 2.50
C GLN A 311 9.92 5.60 2.79
N ALA A 312 9.73 4.33 3.13
CA ALA A 312 8.40 3.79 3.44
C ALA A 312 7.78 4.48 4.68
N ARG A 313 8.60 4.75 5.71
CA ARG A 313 8.17 5.44 6.93
C ARG A 313 7.78 6.90 6.63
N ILE A 314 8.65 7.67 5.99
CA ILE A 314 8.39 9.09 5.66
C ILE A 314 7.17 9.21 4.78
N ARG A 315 7.04 8.36 3.75
CA ARG A 315 5.87 8.35 2.87
C ARG A 315 4.57 8.07 3.64
N LYS A 316 4.58 7.08 4.53
CA LYS A 316 3.41 6.78 5.35
C LYS A 316 3.06 7.96 6.26
N GLU A 317 4.04 8.54 6.93
CA GLU A 317 3.86 9.71 7.79
C GLU A 317 3.23 10.90 7.03
N GLN A 318 3.77 11.24 5.86
CA GLN A 318 3.23 12.31 5.03
C GLN A 318 1.79 12.02 4.56
N HIS A 319 1.49 10.78 4.20
CA HIS A 319 0.11 10.39 3.85
C HIS A 319 -0.84 10.41 5.05
N GLU A 320 -0.38 10.06 6.26
CA GLU A 320 -1.22 10.19 7.46
C GLU A 320 -1.54 11.66 7.79
N ILE A 321 -0.56 12.57 7.65
CA ILE A 321 -0.74 14.01 7.83
C ILE A 321 -1.72 14.55 6.77
N LEU A 322 -1.49 14.21 5.50
CA LEU A 322 -2.35 14.65 4.41
C LEU A 322 -3.79 14.13 4.54
N ALA A 323 -3.96 12.87 5.00
CA ALA A 323 -5.27 12.31 5.24
C ALA A 323 -6.01 13.02 6.38
N ASN A 324 -5.31 13.41 7.47
CA ASN A 324 -5.91 14.20 8.53
C ASN A 324 -6.37 15.58 8.01
N TYR A 325 -5.53 16.24 7.20
CA TYR A 325 -5.91 17.51 6.56
C TYR A 325 -7.14 17.36 5.65
N ILE A 326 -7.19 16.33 4.79
CA ILE A 326 -8.35 16.10 3.91
C ILE A 326 -9.63 15.87 4.72
N ILE A 327 -9.57 15.08 5.80
CA ILE A 327 -10.72 14.79 6.66
C ILE A 327 -11.15 16.02 7.47
N SER A 328 -10.23 16.93 7.82
CA SER A 328 -10.60 18.19 8.48
C SER A 328 -11.36 19.17 7.57
N LEU A 329 -11.30 18.98 6.24
CA LEU A 329 -12.04 19.78 5.27
C LEU A 329 -13.49 19.29 5.05
N GLY A 330 -13.76 17.99 5.30
CA GLY A 330 -15.10 17.42 5.14
C GLY A 330 -15.10 15.90 5.32
N ASP A 331 -16.29 15.35 5.49
CA ASP A 331 -16.58 13.92 5.74
C ASP A 331 -17.13 13.19 4.52
N GLU A 332 -17.61 13.91 3.50
CA GLU A 332 -18.06 13.38 2.23
C GLU A 332 -16.94 13.47 1.17
N ILE A 333 -16.07 12.46 1.10
CA ILE A 333 -14.89 12.49 0.23
C ILE A 333 -15.16 11.73 -1.07
N TYR A 334 -14.95 12.41 -2.21
CA TYR A 334 -15.15 11.90 -3.56
C TYR A 334 -13.81 11.75 -4.28
N VAL A 335 -13.59 10.62 -4.96
CA VAL A 335 -12.33 10.34 -5.67
C VAL A 335 -12.56 9.55 -6.96
N GLU A 336 -11.76 9.80 -7.99
CA GLU A 336 -11.77 8.99 -9.21
C GLU A 336 -11.28 7.55 -8.97
N THR A 337 -11.91 6.59 -9.68
CA THR A 337 -11.49 5.19 -9.67
C THR A 337 -10.25 5.01 -10.56
N MET A 338 -9.04 5.11 -9.99
CA MET A 338 -7.78 5.00 -10.70
C MET A 338 -7.15 3.61 -10.62
N ASN A 339 -6.72 3.07 -11.76
CA ASN A 339 -5.95 1.82 -11.82
C ASN A 339 -4.44 2.11 -11.80
N PHE A 340 -3.88 2.42 -10.62
CA PHE A 340 -2.45 2.69 -10.45
C PHE A 340 -1.57 1.49 -10.82
N ALA A 341 -2.04 0.26 -10.63
CA ALA A 341 -1.32 -0.94 -11.05
C ALA A 341 -1.19 -1.02 -12.58
N GLY A 342 -2.23 -0.65 -13.31
CA GLY A 342 -2.22 -0.53 -14.77
C GLY A 342 -1.28 0.57 -15.25
N LEU A 343 -1.32 1.75 -14.62
CA LEU A 343 -0.43 2.87 -14.94
C LEU A 343 1.06 2.55 -14.64
N ALA A 344 1.35 1.72 -13.65
CA ALA A 344 2.70 1.30 -13.31
C ALA A 344 3.30 0.29 -14.31
N LYS A 345 2.48 -0.36 -15.14
CA LYS A 345 2.97 -1.32 -16.15
C LYS A 345 3.82 -0.60 -17.19
N LYS A 346 4.89 -1.27 -17.64
CA LYS A 346 5.68 -0.78 -18.79
C LYS A 346 4.83 -0.81 -20.06
N GLY A 347 4.74 0.30 -20.78
CA GLY A 347 4.12 0.34 -22.09
C GLY A 347 4.78 -0.65 -23.08
N LYS A 348 4.06 -1.06 -24.11
CA LYS A 348 4.63 -1.85 -25.21
C LYS A 348 5.75 -1.04 -25.92
N LEU A 349 6.69 -1.73 -26.53
CA LEU A 349 7.68 -1.11 -27.43
C LEU A 349 6.94 -0.68 -28.70
N GLU A 350 7.01 0.61 -29.01
CA GLU A 350 6.52 1.17 -30.25
C GLU A 350 7.68 1.83 -30.97
N THR A 351 7.74 1.71 -32.29
CA THR A 351 8.71 2.40 -33.16
C THR A 351 8.04 3.61 -33.86
N ASN A 352 8.82 4.64 -34.10
CA ASN A 352 8.42 5.75 -35.00
C ASN A 352 8.48 5.29 -36.46
N ALA A 353 7.96 6.10 -37.35
CA ALA A 353 8.07 5.87 -38.80
C ALA A 353 9.54 5.66 -39.25
N ASP A 354 10.49 6.31 -38.59
CA ASP A 354 11.94 6.23 -38.86
C ASP A 354 12.62 4.99 -38.23
N GLY A 355 11.87 4.00 -37.68
CA GLY A 355 12.41 2.79 -37.05
C GLY A 355 12.99 2.97 -35.67
N HIS A 356 13.03 4.18 -35.12
CA HIS A 356 13.51 4.44 -33.77
C HIS A 356 12.44 4.15 -32.70
N TYR A 357 12.87 3.59 -31.55
CA TYR A 357 11.95 3.30 -30.43
C TYR A 357 11.40 4.58 -29.79
N LYS A 358 10.06 4.70 -29.71
CA LYS A 358 9.40 5.78 -28.97
C LYS A 358 9.74 5.74 -27.48
N ARG A 359 9.91 6.91 -26.87
CA ARG A 359 10.12 7.03 -25.44
C ARG A 359 8.87 6.55 -24.68
N ARG A 360 9.01 5.47 -23.90
CA ARG A 360 7.90 4.93 -23.10
C ARG A 360 7.55 5.84 -21.93
N LYS A 361 6.26 6.04 -21.68
CA LYS A 361 5.77 6.62 -20.41
C LYS A 361 6.08 5.67 -19.28
N ARG A 362 6.71 6.16 -18.19
CA ARG A 362 7.20 5.34 -17.07
C ARG A 362 6.72 5.90 -15.74
N PHE A 363 5.42 5.75 -15.44
CA PHE A 363 4.85 6.17 -14.16
C PHE A 363 5.22 5.23 -13.00
N GLY A 364 5.64 3.99 -13.28
CA GLY A 364 5.90 2.97 -12.26
C GLY A 364 6.89 3.39 -11.18
N LYS A 365 7.90 4.22 -11.51
CA LYS A 365 8.85 4.75 -10.54
C LYS A 365 8.19 5.78 -9.62
N SER A 366 7.43 6.71 -10.17
CA SER A 366 6.69 7.72 -9.41
C SER A 366 5.68 7.04 -8.47
N ILE A 367 4.84 6.15 -9.02
CA ILE A 367 3.84 5.39 -8.25
C ILE A 367 4.52 4.57 -7.14
N GLY A 368 5.64 3.89 -7.43
CA GLY A 368 6.39 3.12 -6.43
C GLY A 368 6.98 3.96 -5.31
N ASN A 369 7.43 5.18 -5.61
CA ASN A 369 8.01 6.10 -4.62
C ASN A 369 6.93 6.80 -3.78
N ARG A 370 5.83 7.23 -4.39
CA ARG A 370 4.80 8.07 -3.78
C ARG A 370 3.60 7.30 -3.26
N ALA A 371 3.33 6.09 -3.81
CA ALA A 371 2.21 5.21 -3.44
C ALA A 371 0.84 5.92 -3.38
N PRO A 372 0.33 6.47 -4.49
CA PRO A 372 -0.95 7.20 -4.49
C PRO A 372 -2.15 6.35 -4.02
N ALA A 373 -2.13 5.03 -4.19
CA ALA A 373 -3.18 4.17 -3.64
C ALA A 373 -3.18 4.13 -2.10
N MET A 374 -2.02 4.36 -1.45
CA MET A 374 -1.90 4.32 0.01
C MET A 374 -2.68 5.46 0.68
N ILE A 375 -2.72 6.66 0.09
CA ILE A 375 -3.49 7.78 0.66
C ILE A 375 -4.99 7.46 0.66
N ILE A 376 -5.51 6.84 -0.40
CA ILE A 376 -6.91 6.40 -0.48
C ILE A 376 -7.23 5.39 0.63
N ASP A 377 -6.36 4.40 0.82
CA ASP A 377 -6.53 3.38 1.87
C ASP A 377 -6.50 4.00 3.27
N ILE A 378 -5.62 4.98 3.51
CA ILE A 378 -5.51 5.69 4.80
C ILE A 378 -6.76 6.53 5.06
N ILE A 379 -7.23 7.31 4.08
CA ILE A 379 -8.45 8.12 4.20
C ILE A 379 -9.64 7.20 4.50
N ASN A 380 -9.82 6.14 3.72
CA ASN A 380 -10.95 5.22 3.91
C ASN A 380 -10.92 4.53 5.28
N ARG A 381 -9.73 4.15 5.78
CA ARG A 381 -9.57 3.62 7.13
C ARG A 381 -9.96 4.62 8.21
N LYS A 382 -9.57 5.90 8.07
CA LYS A 382 -9.91 6.95 9.03
C LYS A 382 -11.41 7.29 9.00
N LEU A 383 -12.01 7.37 7.82
CA LEU A 383 -13.45 7.58 7.66
C LEU A 383 -14.27 6.44 8.28
N SER A 384 -13.77 5.20 8.22
CA SER A 384 -14.46 4.06 8.82
C SER A 384 -14.59 4.17 10.35
N TYR A 385 -13.77 4.98 11.02
CA TYR A 385 -13.91 5.28 12.44
C TYR A 385 -15.13 6.17 12.74
N TYR A 386 -15.63 6.89 11.73
CA TYR A 386 -16.85 7.72 11.79
C TYR A 386 -18.03 7.05 11.08
N ASN A 387 -17.93 5.74 10.74
CA ASN A 387 -18.89 4.99 9.92
C ASN A 387 -19.10 5.57 8.50
N CYS A 388 -18.15 6.35 8.02
CA CYS A 388 -18.11 6.91 6.68
C CYS A 388 -17.15 6.11 5.77
N SER A 389 -17.27 6.31 4.47
CA SER A 389 -16.38 5.72 3.47
C SER A 389 -16.17 6.66 2.30
N ILE A 390 -15.11 6.44 1.53
CA ILE A 390 -14.84 7.21 0.31
C ILE A 390 -15.88 6.86 -0.77
N ASN A 391 -16.41 7.90 -1.41
CA ASN A 391 -17.26 7.81 -2.60
C ASN A 391 -16.40 7.71 -3.86
N LYS A 392 -16.44 6.58 -4.54
CA LYS A 392 -15.68 6.34 -5.78
C LYS A 392 -16.55 6.67 -6.99
N ILE A 393 -16.17 7.69 -7.74
CA ILE A 393 -16.90 8.11 -8.93
C ILE A 393 -16.66 7.16 -10.12
N ASN A 394 -17.63 7.12 -11.03
CA ASN A 394 -17.49 6.39 -12.28
C ASN A 394 -16.68 7.22 -13.30
N THR A 395 -15.36 7.06 -13.28
CA THR A 395 -14.41 7.81 -14.11
C THR A 395 -14.69 7.69 -15.62
N ILE A 396 -15.25 6.56 -16.08
CA ILE A 396 -15.53 6.32 -17.51
C ILE A 396 -16.72 7.18 -17.98
N LYS A 397 -17.73 7.37 -17.13
CA LYS A 397 -18.91 8.18 -17.44
C LYS A 397 -18.65 9.66 -17.16
N ALA A 398 -18.17 9.98 -15.96
CA ALA A 398 -17.97 11.36 -15.51
C ALA A 398 -16.90 12.10 -16.32
N ARG A 399 -15.74 11.50 -16.56
CA ARG A 399 -14.64 12.11 -17.33
C ARG A 399 -14.29 13.54 -16.92
N ALA A 400 -14.12 13.77 -15.59
CA ALA A 400 -13.96 15.09 -14.99
C ALA A 400 -12.86 15.95 -15.67
N SER A 401 -11.74 15.34 -16.06
CA SER A 401 -10.64 16.04 -16.74
C SER A 401 -10.97 16.55 -18.16
N GLN A 402 -12.12 16.18 -18.72
CA GLN A 402 -12.55 16.56 -20.06
C GLN A 402 -13.79 17.46 -20.07
N PHE A 403 -14.56 17.46 -18.97
CA PHE A 403 -15.83 18.16 -18.88
C PHE A 403 -15.66 19.66 -18.60
N ASN A 404 -16.52 20.47 -19.21
CA ASN A 404 -16.67 21.89 -18.91
C ASN A 404 -18.14 22.14 -18.49
N HIS A 405 -18.35 22.57 -17.24
CA HIS A 405 -19.69 22.73 -16.68
C HIS A 405 -20.45 23.95 -17.24
N ILE A 406 -19.74 24.94 -17.81
CA ILE A 406 -20.36 26.17 -18.36
C ILE A 406 -21.11 25.89 -19.66
N ASP A 407 -20.51 25.10 -20.57
CA ASP A 407 -21.07 24.79 -21.88
C ASP A 407 -21.56 23.34 -22.03
N GLY A 408 -21.37 22.52 -20.98
CA GLY A 408 -21.76 21.12 -20.96
C GLY A 408 -20.93 20.23 -21.90
N THR A 409 -19.82 20.69 -22.42
CA THR A 409 -19.02 19.98 -23.42
C THR A 409 -17.93 19.08 -22.84
N TYR A 410 -17.57 18.04 -23.60
CA TYR A 410 -16.47 17.13 -23.26
C TYR A 410 -15.33 17.29 -24.29
N ILE A 411 -14.23 17.93 -23.88
CA ILE A 411 -13.07 18.17 -24.74
C ILE A 411 -11.86 17.39 -24.22
N LYS A 412 -11.33 16.49 -25.05
CA LYS A 412 -10.13 15.74 -24.72
C LYS A 412 -8.89 16.61 -24.83
N LYS A 413 -8.28 16.91 -23.68
CA LYS A 413 -7.05 17.71 -23.57
C LYS A 413 -5.82 16.81 -23.60
N SER A 414 -4.70 17.30 -24.15
CA SER A 414 -3.42 16.57 -24.07
C SER A 414 -2.90 16.52 -22.63
N LEU A 415 -2.07 15.51 -22.33
CA LEU A 415 -1.48 15.40 -20.98
C LEU A 415 -0.48 16.54 -20.66
N SER A 416 0.05 17.20 -21.66
CA SER A 416 0.94 18.37 -21.52
C SER A 416 0.18 19.66 -21.24
N GLN A 417 -1.10 19.73 -21.60
CA GLN A 417 -1.94 20.89 -21.35
C GLN A 417 -2.40 20.89 -19.90
N ARG A 418 -1.79 21.75 -19.09
CA ARG A 418 -2.04 21.86 -17.65
C ARG A 418 -3.08 22.90 -17.27
N TRP A 419 -3.41 23.78 -18.19
CA TRP A 419 -4.37 24.85 -18.03
C TRP A 419 -5.57 24.64 -18.96
N ALA A 420 -6.74 25.04 -18.50
CA ALA A 420 -7.99 25.00 -19.25
C ALA A 420 -8.73 26.33 -19.11
N LYS A 421 -9.26 26.82 -20.21
CA LYS A 421 -10.17 27.96 -20.19
C LYS A 421 -11.57 27.48 -19.83
N VAL A 422 -12.13 28.03 -18.76
CA VAL A 422 -13.48 27.73 -18.26
C VAL A 422 -14.23 29.06 -18.14
N GLY A 423 -15.18 29.33 -19.05
CA GLY A 423 -15.71 30.68 -19.22
C GLY A 423 -14.59 31.66 -19.60
N ASN A 424 -14.45 32.72 -18.80
CA ASN A 424 -13.42 33.76 -18.97
C ASN A 424 -12.18 33.55 -18.11
N LYS A 425 -12.07 32.43 -17.37
CA LYS A 425 -10.98 32.14 -16.43
C LYS A 425 -10.05 31.06 -16.94
N ASP A 426 -8.74 31.26 -16.76
CA ASP A 426 -7.75 30.22 -16.96
C ASP A 426 -7.57 29.46 -15.64
N ILE A 427 -7.86 28.16 -15.65
CA ILE A 427 -7.87 27.32 -14.44
C ILE A 427 -6.94 26.13 -14.63
N GLN A 428 -6.21 25.80 -13.57
CA GLN A 428 -5.34 24.62 -13.56
C GLN A 428 -6.20 23.34 -13.62
N ARG A 429 -5.91 22.48 -14.59
CA ARG A 429 -6.74 21.34 -14.99
C ARG A 429 -7.03 20.35 -13.87
N ASP A 430 -6.01 19.99 -13.07
CA ASP A 430 -6.14 18.96 -12.05
C ASP A 430 -6.97 19.50 -10.86
N ILE A 431 -6.84 20.81 -10.55
CA ILE A 431 -7.69 21.51 -9.56
C ILE A 431 -9.15 21.59 -10.07
N TYR A 432 -9.34 21.91 -11.34
CA TYR A 432 -10.69 21.96 -11.92
C TYR A 432 -11.36 20.58 -11.93
N SER A 433 -10.61 19.52 -12.23
CA SER A 433 -11.12 18.15 -12.13
C SER A 433 -11.58 17.82 -10.70
N ALA A 434 -10.81 18.23 -9.68
CA ALA A 434 -11.19 18.01 -8.28
C ALA A 434 -12.44 18.82 -7.89
N PHE A 435 -12.62 20.05 -8.41
CA PHE A 435 -13.83 20.85 -8.23
C PHE A 435 -15.08 20.15 -8.80
N LEU A 436 -14.98 19.61 -10.01
CA LEU A 436 -16.06 18.85 -10.60
C LEU A 436 -16.36 17.56 -9.83
N ILE A 437 -15.33 16.88 -9.34
CA ILE A 437 -15.48 15.67 -8.52
C ILE A 437 -16.20 15.99 -7.20
N MET A 438 -15.94 17.14 -6.57
CA MET A 438 -16.64 17.60 -5.38
C MET A 438 -18.15 17.80 -5.65
N ASN A 439 -18.48 18.33 -6.83
CA ASN A 439 -19.84 18.67 -7.23
C ASN A 439 -20.51 17.57 -8.08
N ILE A 440 -20.14 16.30 -7.86
CA ILE A 440 -20.78 15.16 -8.53
C ILE A 440 -22.15 14.85 -7.90
N ASN A 441 -23.09 14.41 -8.73
CA ASN A 441 -24.42 13.98 -8.27
C ASN A 441 -24.34 12.63 -7.52
N ASN A 442 -25.42 12.28 -6.83
CA ASN A 442 -25.53 11.02 -6.07
C ASN A 442 -25.39 9.76 -6.95
N ASP A 443 -25.58 9.87 -8.26
CA ASP A 443 -25.37 8.79 -9.24
C ASP A 443 -23.88 8.46 -9.45
N LEU A 444 -22.98 9.28 -8.91
CA LEU A 444 -21.51 9.18 -9.04
C LEU A 444 -21.03 9.14 -10.50
N SER A 445 -21.81 9.69 -11.43
CA SER A 445 -21.58 9.61 -12.88
C SER A 445 -21.77 10.93 -13.61
N THR A 446 -22.60 11.85 -13.08
CA THR A 446 -22.92 13.16 -13.68
C THR A 446 -22.62 14.28 -12.68
N PHE A 447 -22.35 15.50 -13.20
CA PHE A 447 -22.04 16.66 -12.38
C PHE A 447 -23.30 17.50 -12.10
N ASN A 448 -23.38 18.07 -10.92
CA ASN A 448 -24.43 19.02 -10.55
C ASN A 448 -24.05 20.42 -11.10
N ILE A 449 -24.60 20.75 -12.26
CA ILE A 449 -24.30 22.00 -12.96
C ILE A 449 -24.74 23.23 -12.16
N GLU A 450 -25.88 23.16 -11.49
CA GLU A 450 -26.41 24.28 -10.67
C GLU A 450 -25.45 24.58 -9.51
N THR A 451 -25.01 23.55 -8.79
CA THR A 451 -24.03 23.71 -7.70
C THR A 451 -22.67 24.17 -8.25
N CYS A 452 -22.22 23.62 -9.37
CA CYS A 452 -20.98 24.07 -10.01
C CYS A 452 -21.04 25.56 -10.33
N ASN A 453 -22.13 26.03 -10.93
CA ASN A 453 -22.29 27.46 -11.27
C ASN A 453 -22.37 28.34 -10.02
N ALA A 454 -23.09 27.92 -8.99
CA ALA A 454 -23.24 28.68 -7.75
C ALA A 454 -21.91 28.83 -6.98
N GLU A 455 -21.07 27.78 -6.96
CA GLU A 455 -19.81 27.76 -6.22
C GLU A 455 -18.60 28.24 -7.04
N PHE A 456 -18.74 28.41 -8.36
CA PHE A 456 -17.61 28.64 -9.26
C PHE A 456 -16.81 29.92 -8.93
N GLU A 457 -17.49 31.02 -8.58
CA GLU A 457 -16.80 32.26 -8.23
C GLU A 457 -15.99 32.12 -6.96
N HIS A 458 -16.55 31.48 -5.94
CA HIS A 458 -15.85 31.19 -4.69
C HIS A 458 -14.65 30.25 -4.92
N PHE A 459 -14.85 29.19 -5.69
CA PHE A 459 -13.77 28.29 -6.11
C PHE A 459 -12.64 29.03 -6.83
N CYS A 460 -12.95 29.96 -7.75
CA CYS A 460 -11.93 30.74 -8.45
C CYS A 460 -11.09 31.59 -7.49
N LYS A 461 -11.69 32.18 -6.45
CA LYS A 461 -10.93 32.94 -5.44
C LYS A 461 -9.92 32.05 -4.70
N LEU A 462 -10.36 30.86 -4.28
CA LEU A 462 -9.48 29.88 -3.60
C LEU A 462 -8.40 29.31 -4.55
N HIS A 463 -8.78 29.05 -5.81
CA HIS A 463 -7.84 28.64 -6.85
C HIS A 463 -6.73 29.66 -7.05
N ASP A 464 -7.07 30.95 -7.17
CA ASP A 464 -6.09 32.02 -7.42
C ASP A 464 -5.12 32.17 -6.22
N ILE A 465 -5.61 32.03 -4.98
CA ILE A 465 -4.78 31.98 -3.77
C ILE A 465 -3.78 30.80 -3.84
N GLU A 466 -4.26 29.63 -4.22
CA GLU A 466 -3.38 28.45 -4.33
C GLU A 466 -2.36 28.58 -5.46
N ILE A 467 -2.75 29.15 -6.61
CA ILE A 467 -1.82 29.42 -7.72
C ILE A 467 -0.73 30.41 -7.26
N GLU A 468 -1.10 31.47 -6.56
CA GLU A 468 -0.11 32.42 -6.06
C GLU A 468 0.85 31.75 -5.07
N ARG A 469 0.35 30.95 -4.13
CA ARG A 469 1.19 30.13 -3.23
C ARG A 469 2.17 29.27 -4.03
N LEU A 470 1.72 28.63 -5.10
CA LEU A 470 2.51 27.73 -5.92
C LEU A 470 3.61 28.46 -6.71
N LYS A 471 3.41 29.70 -7.14
CA LYS A 471 4.46 30.51 -7.80
C LYS A 471 5.67 30.76 -6.91
N HIS A 472 5.48 30.81 -5.61
CA HIS A 472 6.55 30.99 -4.63
C HIS A 472 7.20 29.66 -4.15
N CYS A 473 6.71 28.50 -4.62
CA CYS A 473 7.27 27.21 -4.25
C CYS A 473 8.34 26.74 -5.25
N TYR A 474 9.54 26.44 -4.77
CA TYR A 474 10.62 25.87 -5.60
C TYR A 474 10.35 24.39 -5.91
N ASN A 475 10.47 23.97 -7.19
CA ASN A 475 10.37 22.60 -7.73
C ASN A 475 9.03 22.14 -8.34
N LEU A 476 8.30 22.99 -8.99
CA LEU A 476 6.95 22.66 -9.50
C LEU A 476 6.87 22.22 -10.98
N LYS A 477 7.96 21.78 -11.58
CA LYS A 477 7.99 21.28 -13.00
C LYS A 477 6.97 20.17 -13.31
N SER A 478 6.45 19.47 -12.27
CA SER A 478 5.43 18.42 -12.43
C SER A 478 3.99 18.97 -12.44
N ILE A 479 3.78 20.17 -11.96
CA ILE A 479 2.45 20.78 -11.74
C ILE A 479 2.07 21.70 -12.91
N GLY A 480 3.04 22.18 -13.68
CA GLY A 480 2.82 22.99 -14.88
C GLY A 480 2.46 24.45 -14.57
N ILE A 481 3.06 24.97 -13.50
CA ILE A 481 3.02 26.37 -13.11
C ILE A 481 4.37 27.01 -13.37
#